data_9ac18b228a2140b76c1b82442481de08
#
_entry.id   9ac18b228a2140b76c1b82442481de08
#
_cell.length_a   1.000
_cell.length_b   1.000
_cell.length_c   1.000
_cell.angle_alpha   90.00
_cell.angle_beta   90.00
_cell.angle_gamma   90.00
#
_symmetry.space_group_name_H-M   'P 1'
#
loop_
_entity.id
_entity.type
_entity.pdbx_description
1 polymer ?
#
loop_
_entity_poly.entity_id
_entity_poly.type
_entity_poly.pdbx_seq_one_letter_code
_entity_poly.pdbx_strand_id
1 'polypeptide(L)'
;VGSLGNAGYRTLNDILDRHKLLRKNRRRRTWAHPGAPPVKTDHPNQVWPADFKGQFKTGDGQYCYPLTVTDHFSRALLVCRGLPSVKTALAQPVFRALFREVGLPDAIRTDNGAPFASTGIHGLSPLNVWWMQLGIVHQRITPASPQENGQHERMHRELKRETTRPAARSPRAQQSRFEVFRRRYNDERPHEAIGDRTPSSLWTPSTRVYPECIAPPVYPAHVEVRRVSSAGTFRLHAQQPFLSQVLRGEDIGLEEVGDGIWNIVYYSTLLGKIDERTLRITGTQ
;
A
#
# COMPACT_ATOMS: atom_id res chain seq x y z
N VAL A 1 -21.63 38.01 -11.91
CA VAL A 1 -21.30 37.70 -10.51
C VAL A 1 -19.88 37.20 -10.45
N GLY A 2 -18.97 38.09 -9.99
CA GLY A 2 -17.52 37.97 -10.14
C GLY A 2 -16.88 37.01 -9.17
N SER A 3 -15.81 36.39 -9.66
CA SER A 3 -14.82 35.56 -8.97
C SER A 3 -14.10 36.34 -7.86
N LEU A 4 -14.45 36.08 -6.62
CA LEU A 4 -13.73 36.62 -5.42
C LEU A 4 -12.78 35.58 -4.76
N GLY A 5 -12.42 34.51 -5.46
CA GLY A 5 -11.78 33.34 -4.82
C GLY A 5 -10.27 33.40 -4.56
N ASN A 6 -9.48 34.26 -5.22
CA ASN A 6 -8.01 34.15 -5.15
C ASN A 6 -7.26 35.34 -4.51
N ALA A 7 -7.92 36.47 -4.33
CA ALA A 7 -7.31 37.67 -3.73
C ALA A 7 -7.24 37.58 -2.19
N GLY A 8 -8.21 36.95 -1.52
CA GLY A 8 -8.32 36.90 -0.08
C GLY A 8 -7.20 36.10 0.62
N TYR A 9 -6.74 35.01 0.04
CA TYR A 9 -5.71 34.16 0.66
C TYR A 9 -4.30 34.78 0.59
N ARG A 10 -3.96 35.51 -0.49
CA ARG A 10 -2.69 36.24 -0.58
C ARG A 10 -2.64 37.34 0.48
N THR A 11 -3.71 38.08 0.65
CA THR A 11 -3.81 39.17 1.63
C THR A 11 -3.69 38.66 3.07
N LEU A 12 -4.30 37.52 3.41
CA LEU A 12 -4.21 36.92 4.73
C LEU A 12 -2.78 36.45 5.06
N ASN A 13 -2.13 35.78 4.12
CA ASN A 13 -0.75 35.35 4.28
C ASN A 13 0.22 36.54 4.40
N ASP A 14 0.01 37.61 3.64
CA ASP A 14 0.81 38.84 3.70
C ASP A 14 0.63 39.55 5.06
N ILE A 15 -0.59 39.57 5.60
CA ILE A 15 -0.86 40.13 6.93
C ILE A 15 -0.17 39.30 8.00
N LEU A 16 -0.28 37.98 7.94
CA LEU A 16 0.34 37.07 8.91
C LEU A 16 1.88 37.13 8.85
N ASP A 17 2.48 37.28 7.67
CA ASP A 17 3.94 37.45 7.51
C ASP A 17 4.41 38.80 8.05
N ARG A 18 3.66 39.87 7.81
CA ARG A 18 3.94 41.23 8.32
C ARG A 18 3.94 41.27 9.86
N HIS A 19 3.05 40.50 10.48
CA HIS A 19 2.96 40.38 11.95
C HIS A 19 3.87 39.28 12.52
N LYS A 20 4.74 38.64 11.69
CA LYS A 20 5.66 37.53 12.09
C LYS A 20 4.95 36.34 12.75
N LEU A 21 3.69 36.16 12.43
CA LEU A 21 2.87 35.05 12.93
C LEU A 21 3.05 33.78 12.07
N LEU A 22 3.56 33.91 10.86
CA LEU A 22 3.98 32.76 10.04
C LEU A 22 5.32 32.26 10.55
N ARG A 23 5.35 31.04 11.11
CA ARG A 23 6.61 30.33 11.28
C ARG A 23 7.15 29.97 9.89
N LYS A 24 8.13 30.73 9.39
CA LYS A 24 8.88 30.33 8.18
C LYS A 24 9.59 29.02 8.48
N ASN A 25 8.95 27.90 8.10
CA ASN A 25 9.66 26.63 8.07
C ASN A 25 10.88 26.84 7.15
N ARG A 26 12.10 26.73 7.72
CA ARG A 26 13.31 26.65 6.90
C ARG A 26 13.04 25.62 5.80
N ARG A 27 12.93 26.11 4.55
CA ARG A 27 12.87 25.24 3.38
C ARG A 27 14.11 24.36 3.45
N ARG A 28 13.94 23.08 3.87
CA ARG A 28 14.93 22.06 3.58
C ARG A 28 15.12 22.13 2.07
N ARG A 29 16.35 22.36 1.61
CA ARG A 29 16.71 22.16 0.21
C ARG A 29 16.26 20.75 -0.16
N THR A 30 15.15 20.64 -0.86
CA THR A 30 14.73 19.41 -1.49
C THR A 30 15.68 19.19 -2.65
N TRP A 31 16.59 18.24 -2.49
CA TRP A 31 17.30 17.68 -3.61
C TRP A 31 16.25 17.10 -4.54
N ALA A 32 16.13 17.68 -5.76
CA ALA A 32 15.34 17.08 -6.82
C ALA A 32 16.08 15.83 -7.30
N HIS A 33 15.79 14.68 -6.69
CA HIS A 33 16.11 13.42 -7.32
C HIS A 33 15.15 13.23 -8.49
N PRO A 34 15.64 12.82 -9.69
CA PRO A 34 14.78 12.33 -10.75
C PRO A 34 14.18 11.00 -10.28
N GLY A 35 13.12 11.06 -9.49
CA GLY A 35 12.33 9.89 -9.13
C GLY A 35 11.53 9.42 -10.34
N ALA A 36 11.15 8.13 -10.35
CA ALA A 36 10.17 7.64 -11.31
C ALA A 36 8.95 8.58 -11.29
N PRO A 37 8.36 8.90 -12.44
CA PRO A 37 7.22 9.81 -12.50
C PRO A 37 6.12 9.29 -11.58
N PRO A 38 5.47 10.15 -10.81
CA PRO A 38 4.38 9.72 -9.94
C PRO A 38 3.34 9.02 -10.80
N VAL A 39 2.93 7.81 -10.38
CA VAL A 39 1.86 7.08 -11.08
C VAL A 39 0.63 7.97 -11.05
N LYS A 40 0.26 8.50 -12.22
CA LYS A 40 -0.98 9.26 -12.37
C LYS A 40 -2.13 8.26 -12.28
N THR A 41 -2.97 8.46 -11.29
CA THR A 41 -4.27 7.79 -11.20
C THR A 41 -5.32 8.73 -11.79
N ASP A 42 -6.28 8.20 -12.53
CA ASP A 42 -7.36 8.95 -13.18
C ASP A 42 -8.74 8.68 -12.57
N HIS A 43 -8.87 7.64 -11.76
CA HIS A 43 -10.09 7.31 -11.02
C HIS A 43 -9.81 6.68 -9.65
N PRO A 44 -10.80 6.63 -8.74
CA PRO A 44 -10.68 5.96 -7.44
C PRO A 44 -10.37 4.46 -7.59
N ASN A 45 -9.72 3.90 -6.57
CA ASN A 45 -9.41 2.48 -6.42
C ASN A 45 -8.38 1.89 -7.40
N GLN A 46 -7.73 2.70 -8.21
CA GLN A 46 -6.60 2.22 -9.02
C GLN A 46 -5.40 1.84 -8.14
N VAL A 47 -5.01 2.70 -7.21
CA VAL A 47 -3.87 2.45 -6.32
C VAL A 47 -4.23 2.85 -4.89
N TRP A 48 -4.08 1.91 -3.98
CA TRP A 48 -4.19 2.17 -2.55
C TRP A 48 -2.81 2.14 -1.88
N PRO A 49 -2.22 3.30 -1.54
CA PRO A 49 -1.08 3.36 -0.65
C PRO A 49 -1.45 2.82 0.73
N ALA A 50 -0.62 1.92 1.26
CA ALA A 50 -0.77 1.36 2.60
C ALA A 50 0.56 1.44 3.37
N ASP A 51 0.51 1.88 4.63
CA ASP A 51 1.71 2.09 5.42
C ASP A 51 1.40 1.99 6.93
N PHE A 52 2.43 1.65 7.72
CA PHE A 52 2.41 1.76 9.17
C PHE A 52 3.06 3.06 9.63
N LYS A 53 2.27 3.90 10.33
CA LYS A 53 2.77 5.17 10.89
C LYS A 53 3.62 4.98 12.13
N GLY A 54 4.76 4.31 12.00
CA GLY A 54 5.65 4.11 13.15
C GLY A 54 4.90 3.56 14.37
N GLN A 55 5.43 3.78 15.57
CA GLN A 55 4.81 3.30 16.81
C GLN A 55 4.75 4.39 17.88
N PHE A 56 3.80 4.27 18.79
CA PHE A 56 3.72 5.05 20.02
C PHE A 56 3.04 4.21 21.11
N LYS A 57 3.09 4.68 22.35
CA LYS A 57 2.38 4.05 23.48
C LYS A 57 1.11 4.82 23.83
N THR A 58 0.05 4.09 24.11
CA THR A 58 -1.16 4.62 24.77
C THR A 58 -0.89 4.89 26.25
N GLY A 59 -1.79 5.59 26.93
CA GLY A 59 -1.59 5.97 28.33
C GLY A 59 -1.46 4.80 29.31
N ASP A 60 -1.97 3.63 28.94
CA ASP A 60 -1.81 2.35 29.66
C ASP A 60 -0.50 1.62 29.31
N GLY A 61 0.40 2.25 28.53
CA GLY A 61 1.70 1.71 28.18
C GLY A 61 1.72 0.73 27.00
N GLN A 62 0.56 0.41 26.40
CA GLN A 62 0.49 -0.51 25.26
C GLN A 62 0.99 0.15 23.97
N TYR A 63 1.71 -0.62 23.16
CA TYR A 63 2.15 -0.16 21.84
C TYR A 63 0.99 -0.09 20.85
N CYS A 64 0.97 0.96 20.06
CA CYS A 64 0.04 1.17 18.97
C CYS A 64 0.81 1.43 17.67
N TYR A 65 0.55 0.62 16.66
CA TYR A 65 1.07 0.72 15.30
C TYR A 65 -0.08 1.06 14.37
N PRO A 66 -0.30 2.33 14.00
CA PRO A 66 -1.38 2.69 13.09
C PRO A 66 -1.13 2.16 11.68
N LEU A 67 -1.96 1.23 11.23
CA LEU A 67 -2.08 0.85 9.83
C LEU A 67 -3.03 1.84 9.14
N THR A 68 -2.57 2.45 8.08
CA THR A 68 -3.34 3.38 7.26
C THR A 68 -3.39 2.89 5.82
N VAL A 69 -4.55 3.03 5.19
CA VAL A 69 -4.76 2.78 3.77
C VAL A 69 -5.47 3.99 3.19
N THR A 70 -4.95 4.54 2.11
CA THR A 70 -5.55 5.68 1.43
C THR A 70 -5.82 5.36 -0.04
N ASP A 71 -6.79 6.02 -0.64
CA ASP A 71 -6.93 6.01 -2.09
C ASP A 71 -6.04 7.11 -2.71
N HIS A 72 -5.22 6.73 -3.69
CA HIS A 72 -4.24 7.65 -4.27
C HIS A 72 -4.89 8.79 -5.08
N PHE A 73 -5.98 8.52 -5.76
CA PHE A 73 -6.68 9.51 -6.58
C PHE A 73 -7.45 10.51 -5.72
N SER A 74 -8.40 10.04 -4.93
CA SER A 74 -9.30 10.88 -4.13
C SER A 74 -8.69 11.41 -2.84
N ARG A 75 -7.56 10.85 -2.39
CA ARG A 75 -6.94 11.10 -1.08
C ARG A 75 -7.73 10.53 0.10
N ALA A 76 -8.81 9.80 -0.14
CA ALA A 76 -9.63 9.24 0.93
C ALA A 76 -8.82 8.32 1.84
N LEU A 77 -8.91 8.55 3.14
CA LEU A 77 -8.35 7.67 4.18
C LEU A 77 -9.34 6.55 4.44
N LEU A 78 -9.11 5.39 3.82
CA LEU A 78 -10.01 4.24 3.86
C LEU A 78 -9.90 3.51 5.20
N VAL A 79 -8.68 3.36 5.71
CA VAL A 79 -8.39 2.71 6.99
C VAL A 79 -7.46 3.57 7.83
N CYS A 80 -7.76 3.67 9.13
CA CYS A 80 -6.84 4.11 10.16
C CYS A 80 -7.04 3.20 11.38
N ARG A 81 -6.26 2.11 11.48
CA ARG A 81 -6.43 1.07 12.50
C ARG A 81 -5.19 0.94 13.37
N GLY A 82 -5.35 1.14 14.69
CA GLY A 82 -4.30 0.88 15.67
C GLY A 82 -4.14 -0.63 15.91
N LEU A 83 -2.93 -1.15 15.66
CA LEU A 83 -2.59 -2.55 15.89
C LEU A 83 -1.51 -2.66 16.96
N PRO A 84 -1.46 -3.77 17.73
CA PRO A 84 -0.42 -3.97 18.75
C PRO A 84 0.95 -4.32 18.14
N SER A 85 1.01 -4.70 16.87
CA SER A 85 2.25 -4.97 16.12
C SER A 85 2.01 -4.97 14.61
N VAL A 86 3.11 -4.99 13.84
CA VAL A 86 3.09 -5.01 12.35
C VAL A 86 3.01 -6.43 11.76
N LYS A 87 2.52 -7.43 12.49
CA LYS A 87 2.44 -8.82 12.01
C LYS A 87 1.35 -8.98 10.95
N THR A 88 1.61 -9.80 9.93
CA THR A 88 0.65 -10.14 8.86
C THR A 88 -0.68 -10.65 9.42
N ALA A 89 -0.64 -11.50 10.44
CA ALA A 89 -1.84 -12.05 11.09
C ALA A 89 -2.79 -10.97 11.66
N LEU A 90 -2.28 -9.79 11.97
CA LEU A 90 -3.07 -8.64 12.45
C LEU A 90 -3.48 -7.68 11.33
N ALA A 91 -2.63 -7.52 10.31
CA ALA A 91 -2.92 -6.65 9.18
C ALA A 91 -3.94 -7.26 8.20
N GLN A 92 -3.83 -8.57 7.91
CA GLN A 92 -4.70 -9.24 6.95
C GLN A 92 -6.19 -9.15 7.29
N PRO A 93 -6.65 -9.34 8.55
CA PRO A 93 -8.06 -9.14 8.90
C PRO A 93 -8.55 -7.71 8.65
N VAL A 94 -7.69 -6.70 8.81
CA VAL A 94 -8.04 -5.30 8.53
C VAL A 94 -8.27 -5.09 7.03
N PHE A 95 -7.37 -5.57 6.17
CA PHE A 95 -7.56 -5.54 4.72
C PHE A 95 -8.80 -6.35 4.29
N ARG A 96 -9.03 -7.52 4.89
CA ARG A 96 -10.21 -8.34 4.57
C ARG A 96 -11.51 -7.60 4.90
N ALA A 97 -11.58 -6.94 6.04
CA ALA A 97 -12.74 -6.12 6.41
C ALA A 97 -12.94 -4.96 5.42
N LEU A 98 -11.86 -4.25 5.08
CA LEU A 98 -11.89 -3.19 4.07
C LEU A 98 -12.38 -3.70 2.71
N PHE A 99 -11.82 -4.81 2.22
CA PHE A 99 -12.21 -5.38 0.92
C PHE A 99 -13.68 -5.83 0.86
N ARG A 100 -14.21 -6.33 1.97
CA ARG A 100 -15.63 -6.68 2.07
C ARG A 100 -16.55 -5.47 2.09
N GLU A 101 -16.10 -4.40 2.70
CA GLU A 101 -16.88 -3.17 2.84
C GLU A 101 -16.92 -2.37 1.53
N VAL A 102 -15.79 -2.24 0.85
CA VAL A 102 -15.66 -1.27 -0.25
C VAL A 102 -15.11 -1.85 -1.56
N GLY A 103 -14.90 -3.16 -1.64
CA GLY A 103 -14.35 -3.85 -2.82
C GLY A 103 -12.83 -3.81 -2.90
N LEU A 104 -12.29 -4.27 -4.04
CA LEU A 104 -10.86 -4.46 -4.27
C LEU A 104 -10.25 -3.33 -5.09
N PRO A 105 -9.02 -2.86 -4.77
CA PRO A 105 -8.28 -1.96 -5.66
C PRO A 105 -7.62 -2.74 -6.81
N ASP A 106 -7.12 -2.03 -7.83
CA ASP A 106 -6.30 -2.65 -8.85
C ASP A 106 -4.88 -2.91 -8.34
N ALA A 107 -4.35 -2.00 -7.52
CA ALA A 107 -3.03 -2.15 -6.94
C ALA A 107 -2.98 -1.65 -5.49
N ILE A 108 -2.10 -2.27 -4.70
CA ILE A 108 -1.72 -1.76 -3.37
C ILE A 108 -0.23 -1.39 -3.42
N ARG A 109 0.06 -0.15 -3.01
CA ARG A 109 1.43 0.37 -2.93
C ARG A 109 1.88 0.41 -1.47
N THR A 110 3.07 -0.16 -1.20
CA THR A 110 3.64 -0.17 0.16
C THR A 110 5.13 0.14 0.12
N ASP A 111 5.68 0.42 1.28
CA ASP A 111 7.12 0.37 1.49
C ASP A 111 7.65 -1.07 1.44
N ASN A 112 8.97 -1.22 1.63
CA ASN A 112 9.64 -2.52 1.65
C ASN A 112 9.76 -3.11 3.07
N GLY A 113 8.99 -2.58 4.03
CA GLY A 113 8.97 -3.03 5.41
C GLY A 113 7.98 -4.18 5.68
N ALA A 114 8.15 -4.84 6.84
CA ALA A 114 7.18 -5.81 7.31
C ALA A 114 5.84 -5.11 7.66
N PRO A 115 4.70 -5.73 7.36
CA PRO A 115 4.46 -7.09 6.87
C PRO A 115 4.37 -7.17 5.33
N PHE A 116 4.64 -6.08 4.62
CA PHE A 116 4.40 -5.94 3.19
C PHE A 116 5.48 -6.61 2.33
N ALA A 117 6.69 -6.71 2.86
CA ALA A 117 7.80 -7.38 2.20
C ALA A 117 8.53 -8.32 3.17
N SER A 118 9.25 -9.28 2.61
CA SER A 118 10.15 -10.19 3.33
C SER A 118 11.57 -10.10 2.78
N THR A 119 12.51 -10.66 3.51
CA THR A 119 13.92 -10.79 3.07
C THR A 119 14.14 -11.99 2.13
N GLY A 120 13.10 -12.79 1.87
CA GLY A 120 13.18 -13.94 0.97
C GLY A 120 13.32 -13.54 -0.51
N ILE A 121 13.56 -14.55 -1.37
CA ILE A 121 13.61 -14.37 -2.83
C ILE A 121 12.35 -13.64 -3.29
N HIS A 122 12.52 -12.60 -4.09
CA HIS A 122 11.48 -11.67 -4.55
C HIS A 122 10.75 -10.90 -3.45
N GLY A 123 11.22 -10.98 -2.17
CA GLY A 123 10.61 -10.26 -1.06
C GLY A 123 9.12 -10.56 -0.85
N LEU A 124 8.64 -11.73 -1.28
CA LEU A 124 7.25 -12.15 -1.12
C LEU A 124 6.89 -12.32 0.35
N SER A 125 5.76 -11.79 0.74
CA SER A 125 5.14 -12.01 2.04
C SER A 125 3.80 -12.77 1.86
N PRO A 126 3.26 -13.41 2.91
CA PRO A 126 1.93 -14.04 2.83
C PRO A 126 0.83 -13.06 2.40
N LEU A 127 1.00 -11.77 2.73
CA LEU A 127 0.06 -10.72 2.35
C LEU A 127 0.10 -10.48 0.84
N ASN A 128 1.29 -10.47 0.23
CA ASN A 128 1.43 -10.32 -1.22
C ASN A 128 0.84 -11.50 -1.97
N VAL A 129 1.10 -12.73 -1.52
CA VAL A 129 0.52 -13.93 -2.12
C VAL A 129 -1.00 -13.86 -2.11
N TRP A 130 -1.59 -13.49 -0.98
CA TRP A 130 -3.04 -13.30 -0.87
C TRP A 130 -3.57 -12.19 -1.80
N TRP A 131 -2.85 -11.07 -1.97
CA TRP A 131 -3.23 -10.01 -2.92
C TRP A 131 -3.18 -10.49 -4.37
N MET A 132 -2.16 -11.27 -4.75
CA MET A 132 -2.07 -11.88 -6.09
C MET A 132 -3.26 -12.81 -6.37
N GLN A 133 -3.68 -13.60 -5.37
CA GLN A 133 -4.87 -14.46 -5.45
C GLN A 133 -6.17 -13.65 -5.70
N LEU A 134 -6.21 -12.41 -5.23
CA LEU A 134 -7.32 -11.47 -5.43
C LEU A 134 -7.17 -10.64 -6.72
N GLY A 135 -6.14 -10.87 -7.51
CA GLY A 135 -5.85 -10.08 -8.71
C GLY A 135 -5.45 -8.62 -8.38
N ILE A 136 -4.87 -8.38 -7.22
CA ILE A 136 -4.37 -7.07 -6.81
C ILE A 136 -2.87 -7.02 -7.08
N VAL A 137 -2.43 -6.01 -7.84
CA VAL A 137 -1.01 -5.79 -8.13
C VAL A 137 -0.32 -5.19 -6.92
N HIS A 138 0.76 -5.80 -6.44
CA HIS A 138 1.57 -5.20 -5.39
C HIS A 138 2.66 -4.30 -5.99
N GLN A 139 2.59 -3.01 -5.72
CA GLN A 139 3.59 -2.02 -6.11
C GLN A 139 4.48 -1.70 -4.90
N ARG A 140 5.78 -1.86 -5.05
CA ARG A 140 6.75 -1.45 -4.03
C ARG A 140 7.29 -0.07 -4.37
N ILE A 141 7.43 0.77 -3.35
CA ILE A 141 8.12 2.04 -3.48
C ILE A 141 9.59 1.75 -3.77
N THR A 142 10.14 2.47 -4.75
CA THR A 142 11.56 2.37 -5.09
C THR A 142 12.41 2.72 -3.86
N PRO A 143 13.41 1.90 -3.50
CA PRO A 143 14.30 2.22 -2.39
C PRO A 143 14.88 3.63 -2.53
N ALA A 144 14.92 4.40 -1.46
CA ALA A 144 15.38 5.78 -1.41
C ALA A 144 14.54 6.81 -2.19
N SER A 145 13.30 6.48 -2.59
CA SER A 145 12.37 7.40 -3.26
C SER A 145 11.20 7.82 -2.34
N PRO A 146 11.45 8.58 -1.26
CA PRO A 146 10.40 9.00 -0.31
C PRO A 146 9.32 9.87 -0.96
N GLN A 147 9.61 10.44 -2.14
CA GLN A 147 8.67 11.28 -2.90
C GLN A 147 7.44 10.51 -3.37
N GLU A 148 7.57 9.21 -3.63
CA GLU A 148 6.46 8.34 -4.02
C GLU A 148 5.42 8.16 -2.88
N ASN A 149 5.83 8.43 -1.63
CA ASN A 149 4.99 8.35 -0.44
C ASN A 149 4.68 9.71 0.21
N GLY A 150 5.09 10.81 -0.40
CA GLY A 150 4.99 12.16 0.19
C GLY A 150 3.56 12.58 0.59
N GLN A 151 2.54 12.01 -0.07
CA GLN A 151 1.13 12.24 0.26
C GLN A 151 0.76 11.53 1.56
N HIS A 152 1.18 10.28 1.69
CA HIS A 152 0.95 9.46 2.88
C HIS A 152 1.69 10.04 4.09
N GLU A 153 2.91 10.52 3.90
CA GLU A 153 3.68 11.20 4.94
C GLU A 153 3.01 12.48 5.46
N ARG A 154 2.39 13.26 4.56
CA ARG A 154 1.64 14.47 4.95
C ARG A 154 0.46 14.10 5.82
N MET A 155 -0.36 13.15 5.39
CA MET A 155 -1.49 12.63 6.16
C MET A 155 -1.03 12.08 7.52
N HIS A 156 0.05 11.31 7.56
CA HIS A 156 0.63 10.78 8.79
C HIS A 156 1.10 11.86 9.77
N ARG A 157 1.63 12.98 9.27
CA ARG A 157 2.03 14.11 10.11
C ARG A 157 0.83 14.70 10.84
N GLU A 158 -0.28 14.82 10.14
CA GLU A 158 -1.53 15.34 10.68
C GLU A 158 -2.17 14.34 11.64
N LEU A 159 -2.27 13.08 11.27
CA LEU A 159 -2.72 12.00 12.15
C LEU A 159 -1.97 12.03 13.48
N LYS A 160 -0.63 12.11 13.44
CA LYS A 160 0.20 12.20 14.65
C LYS A 160 -0.11 13.44 15.47
N ARG A 161 -0.23 14.60 14.83
CA ARG A 161 -0.51 15.86 15.52
C ARG A 161 -1.85 15.82 16.25
N GLU A 162 -2.90 15.30 15.60
CA GLU A 162 -4.26 15.39 16.10
C GLU A 162 -4.65 14.24 17.04
N THR A 163 -4.03 13.06 16.90
CA THR A 163 -4.51 11.89 17.62
C THR A 163 -3.53 11.32 18.64
N THR A 164 -2.23 11.66 18.55
CA THR A 164 -1.21 11.05 19.42
C THR A 164 -0.54 12.04 20.38
N ARG A 165 -0.94 13.31 20.41
CA ARG A 165 -0.36 14.34 21.27
C ARG A 165 -1.45 15.11 22.02
N PRO A 166 -1.84 14.62 23.20
CA PRO A 166 -1.44 13.38 23.87
C PRO A 166 -2.11 12.14 23.25
N ALA A 167 -1.51 10.97 23.42
CA ALA A 167 -2.14 9.70 23.07
C ALA A 167 -3.35 9.43 23.99
N ALA A 168 -4.31 8.60 23.54
CA ALA A 168 -5.44 8.20 24.35
C ALA A 168 -5.02 7.24 25.48
N ARG A 169 -5.87 7.06 26.48
CA ARG A 169 -5.57 6.24 27.65
C ARG A 169 -5.41 4.76 27.32
N SER A 170 -6.12 4.25 26.31
CA SER A 170 -6.12 2.84 25.93
C SER A 170 -6.21 2.67 24.41
N PRO A 171 -5.87 1.50 23.85
CA PRO A 171 -6.00 1.21 22.42
C PRO A 171 -7.42 1.41 21.88
N ARG A 172 -8.45 1.05 22.66
CA ARG A 172 -9.86 1.27 22.29
C ARG A 172 -10.19 2.77 22.17
N ALA A 173 -9.78 3.55 23.14
CA ALA A 173 -9.99 5.01 23.10
C ALA A 173 -9.16 5.66 21.96
N GLN A 174 -7.97 5.12 21.70
CA GLN A 174 -7.13 5.56 20.57
C GLN A 174 -7.81 5.26 19.23
N GLN A 175 -8.43 4.10 19.08
CA GLN A 175 -9.17 3.76 17.86
C GLN A 175 -10.35 4.70 17.64
N SER A 176 -11.09 5.08 18.69
CA SER A 176 -12.17 6.07 18.57
C SER A 176 -11.65 7.42 18.06
N ARG A 177 -10.46 7.86 18.51
CA ARG A 177 -9.83 9.09 17.98
C ARG A 177 -9.43 8.94 16.50
N PHE A 178 -8.93 7.78 16.09
CA PHE A 178 -8.62 7.51 14.69
C PHE A 178 -9.87 7.56 13.80
N GLU A 179 -11.01 7.04 14.27
CA GLU A 179 -12.26 7.10 13.52
C GLU A 179 -12.80 8.52 13.39
N VAL A 180 -12.69 9.33 14.44
CA VAL A 180 -13.05 10.76 14.39
C VAL A 180 -12.14 11.50 13.40
N PHE A 181 -10.81 11.25 13.47
CA PHE A 181 -9.86 11.82 12.53
C PHE A 181 -10.17 11.42 11.09
N ARG A 182 -10.42 10.13 10.82
CA ARG A 182 -10.72 9.60 9.48
C ARG A 182 -11.95 10.28 8.88
N ARG A 183 -13.03 10.41 9.65
CA ARG A 183 -14.25 11.11 9.19
C ARG A 183 -13.97 12.57 8.86
N ARG A 184 -13.38 13.32 9.79
CA ARG A 184 -13.04 14.73 9.56
C ARG A 184 -12.11 14.92 8.36
N TYR A 185 -11.11 14.06 8.23
CA TYR A 185 -10.17 14.08 7.12
C TYR A 185 -10.86 13.87 5.77
N ASN A 186 -11.82 12.96 5.70
CA ASN A 186 -12.51 12.62 4.47
C ASN A 186 -13.66 13.60 4.14
N ASP A 187 -14.44 14.01 5.14
CA ASP A 187 -15.74 14.66 4.91
C ASP A 187 -15.68 16.18 5.06
N GLU A 188 -14.78 16.69 5.90
CA GLU A 188 -14.76 18.11 6.25
C GLU A 188 -13.54 18.86 5.71
N ARG A 189 -12.45 18.12 5.41
CA ARG A 189 -11.17 18.76 5.08
C ARG A 189 -10.98 18.91 3.58
N PRO A 190 -10.84 20.15 3.07
CA PRO A 190 -10.47 20.37 1.68
C PRO A 190 -8.98 20.07 1.44
N HIS A 191 -8.65 19.51 0.29
CA HIS A 191 -7.30 19.17 -0.10
C HIS A 191 -6.90 19.90 -1.39
N GLU A 192 -5.87 20.73 -1.33
CA GLU A 192 -5.35 21.49 -2.47
C GLU A 192 -5.03 20.60 -3.68
N ALA A 193 -4.46 19.40 -3.43
CA ALA A 193 -4.08 18.46 -4.49
C ALA A 193 -5.25 17.91 -5.32
N ILE A 194 -6.48 18.07 -4.85
CA ILE A 194 -7.72 17.68 -5.53
C ILE A 194 -8.67 18.87 -5.74
N GLY A 195 -8.09 20.07 -5.86
CA GLY A 195 -8.84 21.30 -6.15
C GLY A 195 -9.72 21.75 -5.00
N ASP A 196 -9.20 21.70 -3.78
CA ASP A 196 -9.87 22.09 -2.53
C ASP A 196 -11.19 21.37 -2.25
N ARG A 197 -11.34 20.17 -2.83
CA ARG A 197 -12.48 19.28 -2.54
C ARG A 197 -12.17 18.37 -1.36
N THR A 198 -13.22 17.81 -0.76
CA THR A 198 -13.07 16.77 0.26
C THR A 198 -12.84 15.40 -0.40
N PRO A 199 -12.03 14.52 0.23
CA PRO A 199 -11.81 13.17 -0.29
C PRO A 199 -13.09 12.38 -0.57
N SER A 200 -14.08 12.44 0.33
CA SER A 200 -15.37 11.75 0.18
C SER A 200 -16.19 12.22 -1.02
N SER A 201 -15.99 13.46 -1.48
CA SER A 201 -16.67 13.96 -2.67
C SER A 201 -16.18 13.36 -3.99
N LEU A 202 -15.01 12.70 -3.95
CA LEU A 202 -14.35 12.11 -5.11
C LEU A 202 -14.26 10.59 -5.05
N TRP A 203 -14.37 10.02 -3.87
CA TRP A 203 -14.21 8.59 -3.67
C TRP A 203 -15.56 7.86 -3.75
N THR A 204 -15.53 6.71 -4.41
CA THR A 204 -16.64 5.76 -4.47
C THR A 204 -16.11 4.34 -4.26
N PRO A 205 -16.91 3.42 -3.69
CA PRO A 205 -16.54 2.02 -3.57
C PRO A 205 -16.11 1.39 -4.90
N SER A 206 -15.25 0.40 -4.84
CA SER A 206 -14.81 -0.34 -6.03
C SER A 206 -15.92 -1.24 -6.54
N THR A 207 -16.01 -1.37 -7.87
CA THR A 207 -16.88 -2.34 -8.53
C THR A 207 -16.36 -3.77 -8.46
N ARG A 208 -15.07 -3.96 -8.12
CA ARG A 208 -14.44 -5.27 -7.93
C ARG A 208 -14.79 -5.82 -6.55
N VAL A 209 -15.77 -6.71 -6.51
CA VAL A 209 -16.26 -7.29 -5.26
C VAL A 209 -15.24 -8.28 -4.67
N TYR A 210 -15.08 -8.26 -3.34
CA TYR A 210 -14.28 -9.26 -2.63
C TYR A 210 -14.95 -10.65 -2.74
N PRO A 211 -14.27 -11.67 -3.28
CA PRO A 211 -14.87 -13.00 -3.46
C PRO A 211 -14.94 -13.74 -2.12
N GLU A 212 -16.02 -14.45 -1.87
CA GLU A 212 -16.16 -15.31 -0.68
C GLU A 212 -15.20 -16.50 -0.74
N CYS A 213 -14.98 -17.03 -1.96
CA CYS A 213 -14.04 -18.10 -2.22
C CYS A 213 -13.06 -17.69 -3.32
N ILE A 214 -11.79 -17.84 -3.04
CA ILE A 214 -10.74 -17.57 -4.03
C ILE A 214 -10.58 -18.80 -4.91
N ALA A 215 -10.86 -18.66 -6.21
CA ALA A 215 -10.69 -19.74 -7.17
C ALA A 215 -9.20 -20.08 -7.37
N PRO A 216 -8.84 -21.35 -7.58
CA PRO A 216 -7.48 -21.72 -7.92
C PRO A 216 -7.03 -21.05 -9.24
N PRO A 217 -5.72 -20.85 -9.44
CA PRO A 217 -5.24 -20.26 -10.69
C PRO A 217 -5.55 -21.16 -11.89
N VAL A 218 -5.96 -20.53 -12.98
CA VAL A 218 -6.18 -21.23 -14.27
C VAL A 218 -5.11 -20.72 -15.23
N TYR A 219 -4.36 -21.64 -15.79
CA TYR A 219 -3.30 -21.33 -16.75
C TYR A 219 -3.67 -21.82 -18.17
N PRO A 220 -3.21 -21.13 -19.23
CA PRO A 220 -3.37 -21.59 -20.60
C PRO A 220 -2.75 -22.97 -20.82
N ALA A 221 -3.23 -23.72 -21.83
CA ALA A 221 -2.81 -25.10 -22.06
C ALA A 221 -1.31 -25.29 -22.38
N HIS A 222 -0.63 -24.25 -22.86
CA HIS A 222 0.81 -24.25 -23.13
C HIS A 222 1.67 -24.02 -21.91
N VAL A 223 1.07 -23.63 -20.79
CA VAL A 223 1.77 -23.35 -19.52
C VAL A 223 1.81 -24.63 -18.69
N GLU A 224 2.99 -25.05 -18.28
CA GLU A 224 3.16 -26.20 -17.41
C GLU A 224 2.85 -25.84 -15.95
N VAL A 225 1.87 -26.53 -15.36
CA VAL A 225 1.51 -26.31 -13.95
C VAL A 225 2.39 -27.15 -13.03
N ARG A 226 2.96 -26.54 -12.02
CA ARG A 226 3.78 -27.19 -10.98
C ARG A 226 3.34 -26.77 -9.60
N ARG A 227 3.21 -27.76 -8.72
CA ARG A 227 2.93 -27.52 -7.31
C ARG A 227 4.20 -27.20 -6.55
N VAL A 228 4.16 -26.14 -5.73
CA VAL A 228 5.26 -25.80 -4.82
C VAL A 228 5.20 -26.72 -3.59
N SER A 229 6.29 -27.41 -3.33
CA SER A 229 6.41 -28.33 -2.20
C SER A 229 6.38 -27.63 -0.84
N SER A 230 6.29 -28.41 0.24
CA SER A 230 6.43 -27.92 1.61
C SER A 230 7.79 -27.26 1.90
N ALA A 231 8.83 -27.63 1.15
CA ALA A 231 10.16 -27.02 1.21
C ALA A 231 10.28 -25.72 0.39
N GLY A 232 9.23 -25.31 -0.33
CA GLY A 232 9.24 -24.13 -1.19
C GLY A 232 9.92 -24.34 -2.54
N THR A 233 10.12 -25.60 -2.94
CA THR A 233 10.70 -26.00 -4.24
C THR A 233 9.60 -26.41 -5.22
N PHE A 234 9.89 -26.37 -6.51
CA PHE A 234 9.01 -26.93 -7.54
C PHE A 234 9.82 -27.83 -8.49
N ARG A 235 9.15 -28.72 -9.22
CA ARG A 235 9.82 -29.64 -10.14
C ARG A 235 9.99 -28.98 -11.51
N LEU A 236 11.24 -28.88 -11.95
CA LEU A 236 11.61 -28.53 -13.32
C LEU A 236 12.45 -29.67 -13.90
N HIS A 237 11.89 -30.47 -14.79
CA HIS A 237 12.48 -31.74 -15.28
C HIS A 237 12.89 -32.65 -14.10
N ALA A 238 14.18 -33.01 -14.01
CA ALA A 238 14.73 -33.84 -12.93
C ALA A 238 15.18 -33.02 -11.70
N GLN A 239 15.09 -31.69 -11.76
CA GLN A 239 15.59 -30.80 -10.75
C GLN A 239 14.47 -30.23 -9.85
N GLN A 240 14.84 -29.73 -8.67
CA GLN A 240 13.91 -29.12 -7.71
C GLN A 240 14.43 -27.76 -7.22
N PRO A 241 14.42 -26.73 -8.07
CA PRO A 241 14.85 -25.39 -7.66
C PRO A 241 13.95 -24.84 -6.56
N PHE A 242 14.57 -24.07 -5.64
CA PHE A 242 13.85 -23.37 -4.59
C PHE A 242 13.22 -22.08 -5.14
N LEU A 243 11.96 -21.86 -4.88
CA LEU A 243 11.25 -20.61 -5.22
C LEU A 243 10.94 -19.77 -3.99
N SER A 244 10.07 -20.26 -3.12
CA SER A 244 9.69 -19.55 -1.91
C SER A 244 8.85 -20.44 -0.99
N GLN A 245 9.12 -20.37 0.32
CA GLN A 245 8.28 -21.06 1.31
C GLN A 245 6.88 -20.44 1.47
N VAL A 246 6.73 -19.17 1.10
CA VAL A 246 5.44 -18.48 1.19
C VAL A 246 4.42 -19.02 0.18
N LEU A 247 4.91 -19.61 -0.92
CA LEU A 247 4.11 -20.25 -1.98
C LEU A 247 3.89 -21.76 -1.76
N ARG A 248 4.29 -22.32 -0.62
CA ARG A 248 4.10 -23.74 -0.34
C ARG A 248 2.63 -24.17 -0.51
N GLY A 249 2.43 -25.26 -1.25
CA GLY A 249 1.11 -25.78 -1.55
C GLY A 249 0.32 -25.02 -2.61
N GLU A 250 0.91 -23.98 -3.21
CA GLU A 250 0.33 -23.24 -4.32
C GLU A 250 0.74 -23.85 -5.67
N ASP A 251 -0.10 -23.65 -6.69
CA ASP A 251 0.17 -24.06 -8.04
C ASP A 251 0.69 -22.88 -8.86
N ILE A 252 1.87 -23.02 -9.46
CA ILE A 252 2.54 -22.02 -10.31
C ILE A 252 2.50 -22.48 -11.77
N GLY A 253 2.51 -21.53 -12.69
CA GLY A 253 2.67 -21.76 -14.12
C GLY A 253 4.13 -21.57 -14.54
N LEU A 254 4.62 -22.50 -15.38
CA LEU A 254 5.90 -22.39 -16.05
C LEU A 254 5.64 -22.24 -17.56
N GLU A 255 6.08 -21.13 -18.14
CA GLU A 255 5.94 -20.82 -19.57
C GLU A 255 7.32 -20.69 -20.19
N GLU A 256 7.65 -21.56 -21.16
CA GLU A 256 8.90 -21.46 -21.89
C GLU A 256 8.86 -20.25 -22.84
N VAL A 257 9.81 -19.33 -22.66
CA VAL A 257 9.88 -18.08 -23.44
C VAL A 257 11.17 -17.97 -24.28
N GLY A 258 12.04 -18.96 -24.16
CA GLY A 258 13.29 -19.03 -24.90
C GLY A 258 13.93 -20.39 -24.67
N ASP A 259 15.02 -20.70 -25.36
CA ASP A 259 15.74 -21.99 -25.25
C ASP A 259 16.21 -22.20 -23.78
N GLY A 260 15.43 -22.99 -23.03
CA GLY A 260 15.67 -23.28 -21.62
C GLY A 260 15.42 -22.13 -20.64
N ILE A 261 14.72 -21.07 -21.07
CA ILE A 261 14.33 -19.97 -20.22
C ILE A 261 12.82 -20.01 -19.97
N TRP A 262 12.44 -20.08 -18.71
CA TRP A 262 11.04 -20.23 -18.30
C TRP A 262 10.58 -19.05 -17.45
N ASN A 263 9.43 -18.46 -17.79
CA ASN A 263 8.70 -17.58 -16.89
C ASN A 263 8.09 -18.40 -15.76
N ILE A 264 8.18 -17.89 -14.54
CA ILE A 264 7.46 -18.43 -13.39
C ILE A 264 6.30 -17.48 -13.10
N VAL A 265 5.07 -17.96 -13.26
CA VAL A 265 3.85 -17.16 -13.13
C VAL A 265 3.01 -17.68 -11.97
N TYR A 266 2.46 -16.77 -11.17
CA TYR A 266 1.48 -17.10 -10.14
C TYR A 266 0.23 -16.25 -10.31
N TYR A 267 -0.91 -16.90 -10.57
CA TYR A 267 -2.11 -16.23 -11.11
C TYR A 267 -1.74 -15.42 -12.38
N SER A 268 -1.96 -14.11 -12.37
CA SER A 268 -1.57 -13.20 -13.45
C SER A 268 -0.22 -12.51 -13.26
N THR A 269 0.52 -12.86 -12.19
CA THR A 269 1.75 -12.16 -11.80
C THR A 269 2.98 -12.96 -12.24
N LEU A 270 3.84 -12.32 -13.03
CA LEU A 270 5.17 -12.86 -13.34
C LEU A 270 6.06 -12.71 -12.09
N LEU A 271 6.43 -13.84 -11.48
CA LEU A 271 7.31 -13.86 -10.30
C LEU A 271 8.78 -13.72 -10.69
N GLY A 272 9.17 -14.23 -11.86
CA GLY A 272 10.54 -14.18 -12.34
C GLY A 272 10.77 -15.15 -13.49
N LYS A 273 12.04 -15.28 -13.87
CA LYS A 273 12.49 -16.23 -14.90
C LYS A 273 13.50 -17.18 -14.32
N ILE A 274 13.43 -18.44 -14.74
CA ILE A 274 14.43 -19.46 -14.41
C ILE A 274 15.13 -19.91 -15.69
N ASP A 275 16.44 -20.03 -15.62
CA ASP A 275 17.27 -20.69 -16.63
C ASP A 275 17.44 -22.15 -16.19
N GLU A 276 16.98 -23.12 -17.00
CA GLU A 276 17.01 -24.54 -16.66
C GLU A 276 18.43 -25.12 -16.57
N ARG A 277 19.41 -24.49 -17.24
CA ARG A 277 20.81 -24.95 -17.26
C ARG A 277 21.53 -24.60 -15.97
N THR A 278 21.22 -23.41 -15.44
CA THR A 278 21.88 -22.86 -14.23
C THR A 278 21.03 -22.97 -12.98
N LEU A 279 19.72 -23.23 -13.14
CA LEU A 279 18.68 -23.22 -12.11
C LEU A 279 18.58 -21.86 -11.37
N ARG A 280 19.15 -20.83 -11.96
CA ARG A 280 19.13 -19.49 -11.38
C ARG A 280 17.81 -18.80 -11.68
N ILE A 281 17.12 -18.39 -10.62
CA ILE A 281 15.91 -17.58 -10.74
C ILE A 281 16.31 -16.11 -10.68
N THR A 282 15.91 -15.35 -11.71
CA THR A 282 16.06 -13.89 -11.77
C THR A 282 14.68 -13.25 -11.56
N GLY A 283 14.59 -12.31 -10.61
CA GLY A 283 13.33 -11.59 -10.37
C GLY A 283 13.02 -10.60 -11.48
N THR A 284 11.74 -10.26 -11.63
CA THR A 284 11.33 -9.03 -12.31
C THR A 284 11.70 -7.85 -11.41
N GLN A 285 12.52 -6.92 -11.93
CA GLN A 285 12.77 -5.62 -11.27
C GLN A 285 11.52 -4.77 -11.28
#